data_114ec080f2f5e16d0519a170a892d44b
#
_entry.id   114ec080f2f5e16d0519a170a892d44b
#
_cell.length_a   1.000
_cell.length_b   1.000
_cell.length_c   1.000
_cell.angle_alpha   90.00
_cell.angle_beta   90.00
_cell.angle_gamma   90.00
#
_symmetry.space_group_name_H-M   'P 1'
#
loop_
_entity.id
_entity.type
_entity.pdbx_description
1 polymer ?
#
loop_
_entity_poly.entity_id
_entity_poly.type
_entity_poly.pdbx_seq_one_letter_code
_entity_poly.pdbx_strand_id
1 'polypeptide(L)'
;MFEYMENVSPNEAENIRKTIQDLLRQTCILQMKCDPVTLIQRDNPRYQVCLRNREFISDYLAVLDCELVHDQQEHLFRIQGEGVMLEKMTLLTARIVIIMKMIYRDKIMGEGLNATTTNLAEIREYGRNTNLITRKLNNQEWSDALLLMKTHQMIELPGAKIGRAHV
;
A
#
# COMPACT_ATOMS: atom_id res chain seq x y z
N MET A 1 23.92 6.24 15.82
CA MET A 1 23.04 6.40 14.65
C MET A 1 23.79 6.84 13.40
N PHE A 2 24.46 7.99 13.40
CA PHE A 2 25.20 8.47 12.20
C PHE A 2 26.38 7.56 11.84
N GLU A 3 27.13 7.09 12.81
CA GLU A 3 28.24 6.16 12.62
C GLU A 3 27.86 4.88 11.85
N TYR A 4 26.64 4.37 12.06
CA TYR A 4 26.13 3.23 11.28
C TYR A 4 26.06 3.55 9.78
N MET A 5 25.54 4.74 9.43
CA MET A 5 25.40 5.16 8.03
C MET A 5 26.76 5.43 7.34
N GLU A 6 27.79 5.75 8.11
CA GLU A 6 29.15 5.94 7.60
C GLU A 6 29.84 4.60 7.31
N ASN A 7 29.46 3.54 8.01
CA ASN A 7 30.05 2.21 7.90
C ASN A 7 29.38 1.30 6.85
N VAL A 8 28.21 1.68 6.32
CA VAL A 8 27.56 0.94 5.24
C VAL A 8 27.97 1.46 3.87
N SER A 9 27.86 0.62 2.85
CA SER A 9 28.14 1.05 1.47
C SER A 9 27.23 2.20 1.04
N PRO A 10 27.66 3.09 0.12
CA PRO A 10 26.82 4.19 -0.38
C PRO A 10 25.48 3.73 -0.96
N ASN A 11 25.47 2.56 -1.63
CA ASN A 11 24.26 1.97 -2.18
C ASN A 11 23.31 1.48 -1.09
N GLU A 12 23.82 0.85 -0.03
CA GLU A 12 23.00 0.40 1.09
C GLU A 12 22.48 1.59 1.89
N ALA A 13 23.28 2.63 2.10
CA ALA A 13 22.85 3.88 2.73
C ALA A 13 21.67 4.52 1.97
N GLU A 14 21.73 4.54 0.64
CA GLU A 14 20.64 5.04 -0.20
C GLU A 14 19.40 4.16 -0.11
N ASN A 15 19.57 2.85 -0.08
CA ASN A 15 18.46 1.90 0.10
C ASN A 15 17.78 2.07 1.46
N ILE A 16 18.53 2.28 2.52
CA ILE A 16 18.00 2.54 3.87
C ILE A 16 17.18 3.84 3.86
N ARG A 17 17.74 4.95 3.31
CA ARG A 17 17.01 6.22 3.23
C ARG A 17 15.67 6.08 2.50
N LYS A 18 15.69 5.46 1.32
CA LYS A 18 14.47 5.23 0.54
C LYS A 18 13.47 4.35 1.26
N THR A 19 13.95 3.33 1.99
CA THR A 19 13.10 2.44 2.77
C THR A 19 12.40 3.18 3.91
N ILE A 20 13.14 4.03 4.63
CA ILE A 20 12.57 4.88 5.69
C ILE A 20 11.54 5.87 5.10
N GLN A 21 11.87 6.51 3.97
CA GLN A 21 10.92 7.40 3.29
C GLN A 21 9.65 6.68 2.84
N ASP A 22 9.79 5.46 2.32
CA ASP A 22 8.63 4.64 1.94
C ASP A 22 7.80 4.24 3.16
N LEU A 23 8.41 3.85 4.28
CA LEU A 23 7.71 3.57 5.53
C LEU A 23 6.91 4.77 6.04
N LEU A 24 7.52 5.96 6.05
CA LEU A 24 6.87 7.18 6.52
C LEU A 24 5.70 7.61 5.61
N ARG A 25 5.79 7.34 4.31
CA ARG A 25 4.76 7.69 3.33
C ARG A 25 3.63 6.66 3.24
N GLN A 26 3.97 5.37 3.29
CA GLN A 26 3.06 4.26 3.00
C GLN A 26 2.60 3.53 4.26
N THR A 27 3.31 3.74 5.37
CA THR A 27 3.11 3.10 6.67
C THR A 27 3.39 1.61 6.75
N CYS A 28 3.49 0.92 5.61
CA CYS A 28 3.88 -0.50 5.58
C CYS A 28 4.73 -0.83 4.35
N ILE A 29 5.49 -1.91 4.47
CA ILE A 29 6.27 -2.53 3.39
C ILE A 29 5.96 -4.03 3.39
N LEU A 30 5.33 -4.50 2.32
CA LEU A 30 4.98 -5.91 2.11
C LEU A 30 6.21 -6.69 1.64
N GLN A 31 6.30 -7.98 2.01
CA GLN A 31 7.34 -8.89 1.52
C GLN A 31 7.26 -9.07 0.01
N MET A 32 6.06 -9.23 -0.52
CA MET A 32 5.81 -9.39 -1.95
C MET A 32 5.16 -8.13 -2.52
N LYS A 33 5.53 -7.80 -3.74
CA LYS A 33 4.93 -6.71 -4.51
C LYS A 33 4.44 -7.24 -5.84
N CYS A 34 3.20 -6.91 -6.19
CA CYS A 34 2.64 -7.25 -7.49
C CYS A 34 3.15 -6.28 -8.56
N ASP A 35 3.68 -6.82 -9.65
CA ASP A 35 3.99 -6.04 -10.85
C ASP A 35 2.66 -5.68 -11.55
N PRO A 36 2.31 -4.39 -11.70
CA PRO A 36 1.00 -3.99 -12.21
C PRO A 36 0.80 -4.31 -13.70
N VAL A 37 1.87 -4.62 -14.43
CA VAL A 37 1.81 -4.94 -15.87
C VAL A 37 1.68 -6.45 -16.10
N THR A 38 2.54 -7.22 -15.41
CA THR A 38 2.59 -8.68 -15.59
C THR A 38 1.69 -9.44 -14.62
N LEU A 39 1.18 -8.77 -13.56
CA LEU A 39 0.43 -9.35 -12.44
C LEU A 39 1.19 -10.46 -11.69
N ILE A 40 2.50 -10.51 -11.87
CA ILE A 40 3.36 -11.46 -11.18
C ILE A 40 3.81 -10.87 -9.85
N GLN A 41 3.70 -11.64 -8.80
CA GLN A 41 4.26 -11.29 -7.51
C GLN A 41 5.77 -11.46 -7.50
N ARG A 42 6.49 -10.47 -6.99
CA ARG A 42 7.96 -10.46 -6.86
C ARG A 42 8.35 -10.05 -5.46
N ASP A 43 9.50 -10.53 -5.02
CA ASP A 43 10.08 -10.08 -3.76
C ASP A 43 10.28 -8.57 -3.75
N ASN A 44 9.90 -7.94 -2.65
CA ASN A 44 10.10 -6.52 -2.45
C ASN A 44 11.49 -6.26 -1.84
N PRO A 45 12.42 -5.65 -2.57
CA PRO A 45 13.77 -5.38 -2.06
C PRO A 45 13.76 -4.53 -0.77
N ARG A 46 12.75 -3.66 -0.59
CA ARG A 46 12.59 -2.83 0.61
C ARG A 46 12.35 -3.65 1.87
N TYR A 47 11.61 -4.76 1.75
CA TYR A 47 11.42 -5.68 2.87
C TYR A 47 12.75 -6.29 3.33
N GLN A 48 13.61 -6.67 2.39
CA GLN A 48 14.94 -7.19 2.71
C GLN A 48 15.84 -6.13 3.36
N VAL A 49 15.71 -4.86 2.96
CA VAL A 49 16.42 -3.74 3.62
C VAL A 49 15.94 -3.58 5.07
N CYS A 50 14.63 -3.68 5.32
CA CYS A 50 14.07 -3.65 6.67
C CYS A 50 14.59 -4.80 7.53
N LEU A 51 14.68 -6.01 6.99
CA LEU A 51 15.21 -7.17 7.73
C LEU A 51 16.67 -6.97 8.15
N ARG A 52 17.52 -6.57 7.19
CA ARG A 52 18.97 -6.42 7.44
C ARG A 52 19.31 -5.26 8.36
N ASN A 53 18.53 -4.17 8.27
CA ASN A 53 18.83 -2.91 8.98
C ASN A 53 17.78 -2.59 10.05
N ARG A 54 17.14 -3.63 10.61
CA ARG A 54 15.99 -3.47 11.50
C ARG A 54 16.29 -2.59 12.72
N GLU A 55 17.40 -2.83 13.39
CA GLU A 55 17.79 -2.08 14.59
C GLU A 55 17.98 -0.59 14.27
N PHE A 56 18.75 -0.30 13.23
CA PHE A 56 18.98 1.07 12.81
C PHE A 56 17.69 1.80 12.44
N ILE A 57 16.80 1.14 11.67
CA ILE A 57 15.52 1.74 11.26
C ILE A 57 14.62 1.95 12.48
N SER A 58 14.60 1.01 13.44
CA SER A 58 13.84 1.14 14.68
C SER A 58 14.34 2.31 15.52
N ASP A 59 15.66 2.46 15.69
CA ASP A 59 16.25 3.58 16.43
C ASP A 59 15.93 4.92 15.78
N TYR A 60 15.97 4.98 14.44
CA TYR A 60 15.61 6.18 13.69
C TYR A 60 14.16 6.55 13.89
N LEU A 61 13.25 5.58 13.80
CA LEU A 61 11.81 5.80 13.94
C LEU A 61 11.43 6.16 15.40
N ALA A 62 12.14 5.63 16.38
CA ALA A 62 11.94 5.98 17.79
C ALA A 62 12.17 7.48 18.07
N VAL A 63 13.07 8.16 17.34
CA VAL A 63 13.25 9.62 17.42
C VAL A 63 12.00 10.38 16.97
N LEU A 64 11.15 9.74 16.18
CA LEU A 64 9.89 10.30 15.66
C LEU A 64 8.65 9.81 16.45
N ASP A 65 8.84 9.25 17.64
CA ASP A 65 7.78 8.59 18.42
C ASP A 65 7.03 7.50 17.64
N CYS A 66 7.78 6.80 16.76
CA CYS A 66 7.28 5.71 15.94
C CYS A 66 7.99 4.40 16.26
N GLU A 67 7.29 3.30 16.14
CA GLU A 67 7.79 1.94 16.30
C GLU A 67 7.76 1.20 14.97
N LEU A 68 8.83 0.44 14.65
CA LEU A 68 8.87 -0.50 13.54
C LEU A 68 8.39 -1.88 14.00
N VAL A 69 7.22 -2.30 13.55
CA VAL A 69 6.65 -3.60 13.84
C VAL A 69 6.85 -4.54 12.66
N HIS A 70 7.46 -5.71 12.92
CA HIS A 70 7.55 -6.79 11.95
C HIS A 70 6.43 -7.79 12.20
N ASP A 71 5.42 -7.79 11.34
CA ASP A 71 4.35 -8.78 11.35
C ASP A 71 4.79 -9.98 10.49
N GLN A 72 5.17 -11.07 11.17
CA GLN A 72 5.65 -12.28 10.51
C GLN A 72 4.51 -13.09 9.88
N GLN A 73 3.29 -12.99 10.40
CA GLN A 73 2.13 -13.73 9.87
C GLN A 73 1.64 -13.10 8.57
N GLU A 74 1.57 -11.77 8.54
CA GLU A 74 1.14 -11.03 7.37
C GLU A 74 2.31 -10.68 6.41
N HIS A 75 3.53 -11.10 6.75
CA HIS A 75 4.73 -10.86 5.94
C HIS A 75 4.94 -9.39 5.58
N LEU A 76 4.86 -8.50 6.56
CA LEU A 76 5.07 -7.08 6.36
C LEU A 76 5.82 -6.40 7.50
N PHE A 77 6.46 -5.27 7.20
CA PHE A 77 6.86 -4.27 8.16
C PHE A 77 5.86 -3.12 8.15
N ARG A 78 5.49 -2.63 9.32
CA ARG A 78 4.65 -1.44 9.46
C ARG A 78 5.19 -0.51 10.52
N ILE A 79 4.87 0.78 10.40
CA ILE A 79 5.10 1.74 11.47
C ILE A 79 3.80 1.98 12.24
N GLN A 80 3.94 2.19 13.54
CA GLN A 80 2.87 2.61 14.42
C GLN A 80 3.40 3.60 15.44
N GLY A 81 2.54 4.41 16.03
CA GLY A 81 2.89 5.38 17.05
C GLY A 81 2.20 6.72 16.85
N GLU A 82 2.34 7.62 17.80
CA GLU A 82 1.72 8.95 17.77
C GLU A 82 2.39 9.88 16.74
N GLY A 83 3.66 9.62 16.41
CA GLY A 83 4.41 10.35 15.39
C GLY A 83 4.03 9.99 13.95
N VAL A 84 3.16 8.99 13.73
CA VAL A 84 2.73 8.61 12.38
C VAL A 84 1.73 9.63 11.84
N MET A 85 2.19 10.47 10.93
CA MET A 85 1.34 11.42 10.22
C MET A 85 0.63 10.73 9.06
N LEU A 86 -0.51 10.09 9.35
CA LEU A 86 -1.36 9.51 8.34
C LEU A 86 -2.24 10.56 7.67
N GLU A 87 -2.28 10.54 6.35
CA GLU A 87 -3.29 11.27 5.60
C GLU A 87 -4.67 10.71 5.97
N LYS A 88 -5.58 11.60 6.40
CA LYS A 88 -6.92 11.19 6.83
C LYS A 88 -7.69 10.62 5.63
N MET A 89 -8.05 9.36 5.73
CA MET A 89 -8.90 8.71 4.75
C MET A 89 -10.30 9.32 4.78
N THR A 90 -10.79 9.77 3.60
CA THR A 90 -12.16 10.27 3.50
C THR A 90 -13.16 9.11 3.68
N LEU A 91 -14.39 9.43 4.11
CA LEU A 91 -15.46 8.44 4.21
C LEU A 91 -15.72 7.73 2.87
N LEU A 92 -15.60 8.46 1.76
CA LEU A 92 -15.72 7.90 0.42
C LEU A 92 -14.64 6.87 0.13
N THR A 93 -13.37 7.21 0.39
CA THR A 93 -12.25 6.27 0.21
C THR A 93 -12.42 5.03 1.08
N ALA A 94 -12.81 5.20 2.35
CA ALA A 94 -13.07 4.08 3.25
C ALA A 94 -14.17 3.14 2.71
N ARG A 95 -15.26 3.67 2.15
CA ARG A 95 -16.31 2.87 1.49
C ARG A 95 -15.76 2.10 0.29
N ILE A 96 -14.93 2.73 -0.55
CA ILE A 96 -14.31 2.07 -1.71
C ILE A 96 -13.38 0.94 -1.25
N VAL A 97 -12.58 1.14 -0.19
CA VAL A 97 -11.74 0.09 0.42
C VAL A 97 -12.59 -1.12 0.83
N ILE A 98 -13.71 -0.88 1.51
CA ILE A 98 -14.62 -1.95 1.94
C ILE A 98 -15.17 -2.70 0.73
N ILE A 99 -15.65 -1.99 -0.30
CA ILE A 99 -16.18 -2.59 -1.53
C ILE A 99 -15.11 -3.48 -2.18
N MET A 100 -13.89 -2.97 -2.35
CA MET A 100 -12.81 -3.73 -2.97
C MET A 100 -12.42 -4.95 -2.15
N LYS A 101 -12.41 -4.86 -0.82
CA LYS A 101 -12.19 -6.00 0.06
C LYS A 101 -13.29 -7.06 -0.07
N MET A 102 -14.53 -6.66 -0.24
CA MET A 102 -15.66 -7.57 -0.46
C MET A 102 -15.54 -8.27 -1.83
N ILE A 103 -15.27 -7.53 -2.90
CA ILE A 103 -15.02 -8.09 -4.24
C ILE A 103 -13.85 -9.07 -4.20
N TYR A 104 -12.74 -8.70 -3.56
CA TYR A 104 -11.57 -9.57 -3.39
C TYR A 104 -11.94 -10.88 -2.70
N ARG A 105 -12.65 -10.80 -1.57
CA ARG A 105 -13.10 -11.98 -0.83
C ARG A 105 -13.99 -12.88 -1.68
N ASP A 106 -14.97 -12.30 -2.37
CA ASP A 106 -15.93 -13.06 -3.17
C ASP A 106 -15.23 -13.79 -4.34
N LYS A 107 -14.24 -13.15 -4.97
CA LYS A 107 -13.43 -13.77 -6.03
C LYS A 107 -12.52 -14.88 -5.49
N ILE A 108 -11.86 -14.70 -4.36
CA ILE A 108 -11.04 -15.75 -3.76
C ILE A 108 -11.88 -16.95 -3.36
N MET A 109 -13.03 -16.73 -2.72
CA MET A 109 -13.91 -17.82 -2.28
C MET A 109 -14.62 -18.52 -3.44
N GLY A 110 -14.95 -17.77 -4.51
CA GLY A 110 -15.65 -18.32 -5.68
C GLY A 110 -14.75 -18.97 -6.71
N GLU A 111 -13.54 -18.41 -6.93
CA GLU A 111 -12.67 -18.79 -8.04
C GLU A 111 -11.38 -19.47 -7.57
N GLY A 112 -11.10 -19.46 -6.27
CA GLY A 112 -9.90 -20.07 -5.67
C GLY A 112 -8.58 -19.43 -6.14
N LEU A 113 -8.60 -18.17 -6.54
CA LEU A 113 -7.49 -17.48 -7.19
C LEU A 113 -6.46 -16.95 -6.19
N ASN A 114 -5.20 -17.05 -6.57
CA ASN A 114 -4.08 -16.50 -5.81
C ASN A 114 -3.90 -14.98 -5.98
N ALA A 115 -4.47 -14.40 -7.04
CA ALA A 115 -4.48 -12.96 -7.29
C ALA A 115 -5.76 -12.57 -8.01
N THR A 116 -6.37 -11.48 -7.59
CA THR A 116 -7.60 -10.99 -8.20
C THR A 116 -7.39 -9.59 -8.72
N THR A 117 -7.95 -9.36 -9.89
CA THR A 117 -8.07 -8.02 -10.46
C THR A 117 -9.52 -7.60 -10.45
N THR A 118 -9.75 -6.30 -10.38
CA THR A 118 -11.06 -5.69 -10.54
C THR A 118 -10.95 -4.46 -11.44
N ASN A 119 -12.07 -3.98 -11.92
CA ASN A 119 -12.12 -2.77 -12.73
C ASN A 119 -13.15 -1.78 -12.13
N LEU A 120 -13.08 -0.55 -12.62
CA LEU A 120 -13.90 0.53 -12.09
C LEU A 120 -15.41 0.29 -12.28
N ALA A 121 -15.80 -0.41 -13.36
CA ALA A 121 -17.22 -0.73 -13.61
C ALA A 121 -17.74 -1.70 -12.55
N GLU A 122 -16.99 -2.75 -12.25
CA GLU A 122 -17.30 -3.72 -11.19
C GLU A 122 -17.41 -3.07 -9.81
N ILE A 123 -16.45 -2.19 -9.46
CA ILE A 123 -16.47 -1.46 -8.18
C ILE A 123 -17.71 -0.56 -8.09
N ARG A 124 -18.09 0.11 -9.18
CA ARG A 124 -19.29 0.97 -9.24
C ARG A 124 -20.58 0.16 -9.07
N GLU A 125 -20.67 -0.97 -9.75
CA GLU A 125 -21.82 -1.86 -9.68
C GLU A 125 -21.98 -2.44 -8.27
N TYR A 126 -20.91 -2.98 -7.73
CA TYR A 126 -20.88 -3.54 -6.36
C TYR A 126 -21.24 -2.49 -5.30
N GLY A 127 -20.71 -1.28 -5.45
CA GLY A 127 -21.00 -0.16 -4.55
C GLY A 127 -22.48 0.26 -4.58
N ARG A 128 -23.14 0.19 -5.74
CA ARG A 128 -24.57 0.45 -5.87
C ARG A 128 -25.42 -0.69 -5.26
N ASN A 129 -25.07 -1.93 -5.58
CA ASN A 129 -25.81 -3.11 -5.08
C ASN A 129 -25.76 -3.24 -3.56
N THR A 130 -24.66 -2.81 -2.94
CA THR A 130 -24.47 -2.81 -1.47
C THR A 130 -24.95 -1.53 -0.79
N ASN A 131 -25.44 -0.54 -1.53
CA ASN A 131 -25.79 0.80 -1.06
C ASN A 131 -24.64 1.55 -0.32
N LEU A 132 -23.39 1.13 -0.52
CA LEU A 132 -22.21 1.82 0.02
C LEU A 132 -21.90 3.10 -0.77
N ILE A 133 -22.26 3.13 -2.06
CA ILE A 133 -22.19 4.31 -2.91
C ILE A 133 -23.58 4.62 -3.43
N THR A 134 -24.21 5.62 -2.82
CA THR A 134 -25.61 6.00 -3.09
C THR A 134 -25.77 7.08 -4.17
N ARG A 135 -24.65 7.69 -4.60
CA ARG A 135 -24.64 8.74 -5.63
C ARG A 135 -23.61 8.46 -6.73
N LYS A 136 -23.80 9.09 -7.86
CA LYS A 136 -22.80 9.06 -8.94
C LYS A 136 -21.57 9.87 -8.51
N LEU A 137 -20.39 9.26 -8.56
CA LEU A 137 -19.12 9.91 -8.32
C LEU A 137 -18.55 10.44 -9.64
N ASN A 138 -17.89 11.59 -9.58
CA ASN A 138 -17.15 12.11 -10.72
C ASN A 138 -15.75 11.44 -10.85
N ASN A 139 -15.08 11.67 -11.97
CA ASN A 139 -13.79 11.04 -12.25
C ASN A 139 -12.69 11.48 -11.27
N GLN A 140 -12.74 12.71 -10.77
CA GLN A 140 -11.77 13.20 -9.80
C GLN A 140 -11.90 12.47 -8.46
N GLU A 141 -13.12 12.29 -7.95
CA GLU A 141 -13.38 11.57 -6.70
C GLU A 141 -12.87 10.12 -6.77
N TRP A 142 -13.05 9.45 -7.92
CA TRP A 142 -12.49 8.13 -8.15
C TRP A 142 -10.97 8.14 -8.18
N SER A 143 -10.39 9.10 -8.89
CA SER A 143 -8.94 9.24 -9.02
C SER A 143 -8.28 9.47 -7.67
N ASP A 144 -8.81 10.39 -6.87
CA ASP A 144 -8.27 10.74 -5.56
C ASP A 144 -8.32 9.54 -4.60
N ALA A 145 -9.45 8.82 -4.56
CA ALA A 145 -9.58 7.64 -3.71
C ALA A 145 -8.63 6.52 -4.13
N LEU A 146 -8.52 6.22 -5.43
CA LEU A 146 -7.65 5.17 -5.93
C LEU A 146 -6.15 5.53 -5.78
N LEU A 147 -5.79 6.80 -5.96
CA LEU A 147 -4.41 7.26 -5.75
C LEU A 147 -4.02 7.17 -4.28
N LEU A 148 -4.90 7.53 -3.35
CA LEU A 148 -4.67 7.38 -1.92
C LEU A 148 -4.46 5.90 -1.56
N MET A 149 -5.31 5.02 -2.07
CA MET A 149 -5.16 3.57 -1.84
C MET A 149 -3.86 3.02 -2.43
N LYS A 150 -3.45 3.50 -3.61
CA LYS A 150 -2.15 3.13 -4.21
C LYS A 150 -0.99 3.63 -3.37
N THR A 151 -1.05 4.86 -2.87
CA THR A 151 -0.01 5.44 -2.00
C THR A 151 0.21 4.60 -0.75
N HIS A 152 -0.86 4.06 -0.17
CA HIS A 152 -0.81 3.17 0.98
C HIS A 152 -0.66 1.67 0.63
N GLN A 153 -0.28 1.35 -0.60
CA GLN A 153 -0.05 -0.03 -1.07
C GLN A 153 -1.24 -0.99 -0.90
N MET A 154 -2.45 -0.46 -0.78
CA MET A 154 -3.66 -1.28 -0.70
C MET A 154 -4.03 -1.89 -2.05
N ILE A 155 -3.65 -1.21 -3.14
CA ILE A 155 -3.89 -1.64 -4.53
C ILE A 155 -2.70 -1.29 -5.41
N GLU A 156 -2.58 -2.03 -6.53
CA GLU A 156 -1.74 -1.65 -7.64
C GLU A 156 -2.61 -1.15 -8.80
N LEU A 157 -2.19 -0.05 -9.42
CA LEU A 157 -2.84 0.48 -10.62
C LEU A 157 -1.93 0.22 -11.81
N PRO A 158 -2.40 -0.45 -12.87
CA PRO A 158 -1.64 -0.55 -14.12
C PRO A 158 -1.35 0.86 -14.64
N GLY A 159 -0.16 1.06 -15.23
CA GLY A 159 0.40 2.36 -15.59
C GLY A 159 -0.35 3.18 -16.68
N ALA A 160 -1.58 2.84 -17.00
CA ALA A 160 -2.44 3.63 -17.86
C ALA A 160 -2.97 4.83 -17.09
N LYS A 161 -2.78 6.02 -17.63
CA LYS A 161 -3.37 7.26 -17.15
C LYS A 161 -4.84 7.02 -16.78
N ILE A 162 -5.21 7.29 -15.53
CA ILE A 162 -6.59 7.32 -15.05
C ILE A 162 -7.28 8.50 -15.78
N GLY A 163 -7.57 8.36 -17.04
CA GLY A 163 -8.11 9.46 -17.85
C GLY A 163 -8.70 9.06 -19.19
N ARG A 164 -8.51 7.81 -19.58
CA ARG A 164 -9.18 7.27 -20.77
C ARG A 164 -9.65 5.84 -20.49
N ALA A 165 -10.74 5.73 -19.72
CA ALA A 165 -11.61 4.59 -19.88
C ALA A 165 -12.26 4.77 -21.24
N HIS A 166 -11.90 3.99 -22.22
CA HIS A 166 -12.68 3.87 -23.45
C HIS A 166 -14.05 3.35 -23.04
N VAL A 167 -15.05 4.14 -23.41
CA VAL A 167 -16.46 3.78 -23.45
C VAL A 167 -16.65 2.56 -24.33
#